data_3e1091e64d54352a512b0592aa02ea50
#
_entry.id   3e1091e64d54352a512b0592aa02ea50
#
_cell.length_a   1.000
_cell.length_b   1.000
_cell.length_c   1.000
_cell.angle_alpha   90.00
_cell.angle_beta   90.00
_cell.angle_gamma   90.00
#
_symmetry.space_group_name_H-M   'P 1'
#
loop_
_entity.id
_entity.type
_entity.pdbx_description
1 polymer ?
#
loop_
_entity_poly.entity_id
_entity_poly.type
_entity_poly.pdbx_seq_one_letter_code
_entity_poly.pdbx_strand_id
1 'polypeptide(L)'
;YAAQRVIPGGVNSPVRAFRSVGGTPRFFTRGSGAYAWDADGKAYIDYVGSWGPLILGHAYPDVIAAVQEAVTQGLSFGAPTAREVELAELLCKRVPGLEQVRLVSSGTEATMSAIRLARGFTGRSRIVKFEGCYHGHADALLVKAGSGALTLGNPSSAGVPRETAAD
;
A
#
# COMPACT_ATOMS: atom_id res chain seq x y z
N TYR A 1 -20.97 -3.49 -15.95
CA TYR A 1 -20.56 -2.21 -15.34
C TYR A 1 -19.36 -1.63 -16.11
N ALA A 2 -19.25 -0.27 -16.18
CA ALA A 2 -18.19 0.39 -16.95
C ALA A 2 -16.78 -0.03 -16.48
N ALA A 3 -16.55 -0.09 -15.17
CA ALA A 3 -15.27 -0.48 -14.59
C ALA A 3 -14.78 -1.88 -15.03
N GLN A 4 -15.66 -2.86 -15.10
CA GLN A 4 -15.31 -4.22 -15.49
C GLN A 4 -14.88 -4.35 -16.96
N ARG A 5 -15.21 -3.37 -17.80
CA ARG A 5 -14.80 -3.35 -19.22
C ARG A 5 -13.34 -2.95 -19.42
N VAL A 6 -12.78 -2.21 -18.44
CA VAL A 6 -11.46 -1.58 -18.57
C VAL A 6 -10.50 -1.91 -17.43
N ILE A 7 -11.00 -2.50 -16.35
CA ILE A 7 -10.18 -2.90 -15.18
C ILE A 7 -10.49 -4.37 -14.84
N PRO A 8 -9.50 -5.24 -14.73
CA PRO A 8 -9.72 -6.64 -14.35
C PRO A 8 -10.47 -6.75 -13.02
N GLY A 9 -11.64 -7.42 -13.04
CA GLY A 9 -12.54 -7.50 -11.87
C GLY A 9 -13.24 -6.20 -11.49
N GLY A 10 -13.05 -5.10 -12.27
CA GLY A 10 -13.65 -3.79 -12.03
C GLY A 10 -12.99 -2.98 -10.91
N VAL A 11 -11.85 -3.44 -10.37
CA VAL A 11 -11.14 -2.83 -9.24
C VAL A 11 -9.63 -3.00 -9.39
N ASN A 12 -8.85 -2.09 -8.79
CA ASN A 12 -7.39 -2.13 -8.84
C ASN A 12 -6.74 -2.99 -7.72
N SER A 13 -7.55 -3.76 -7.00
CA SER A 13 -7.07 -4.74 -6.02
C SER A 13 -8.03 -5.93 -5.96
N PRO A 14 -7.56 -7.18 -6.05
CA PRO A 14 -8.42 -8.37 -6.00
C PRO A 14 -9.33 -8.44 -4.77
N VAL A 15 -8.85 -7.97 -3.61
CA VAL A 15 -9.60 -7.91 -2.35
C VAL A 15 -10.87 -7.07 -2.49
N ARG A 16 -10.82 -5.99 -3.29
CA ARG A 16 -11.95 -5.08 -3.49
C ARG A 16 -13.00 -5.60 -4.47
N ALA A 17 -12.75 -6.74 -5.13
CA ALA A 17 -13.67 -7.32 -6.12
C ALA A 17 -14.90 -8.01 -5.49
N PHE A 18 -14.96 -8.16 -4.18
CA PHE A 18 -16.04 -8.81 -3.43
C PHE A 18 -16.28 -10.29 -3.80
N ARG A 19 -15.35 -10.95 -4.48
CA ARG A 19 -15.52 -12.33 -4.95
C ARG A 19 -15.73 -13.33 -3.80
N SER A 20 -15.03 -13.13 -2.67
CA SER A 20 -15.11 -14.01 -1.51
C SER A 20 -16.32 -13.74 -0.59
N VAL A 21 -16.89 -12.54 -0.66
CA VAL A 21 -17.99 -12.12 0.23
C VAL A 21 -19.31 -11.90 -0.50
N GLY A 22 -19.27 -11.92 -1.83
CA GLY A 22 -20.44 -11.65 -2.67
C GLY A 22 -20.82 -10.18 -2.73
N GLY A 23 -21.73 -9.84 -3.65
CA GLY A 23 -22.21 -8.49 -3.85
C GLY A 23 -21.40 -7.69 -4.89
N THR A 24 -21.58 -6.37 -4.89
CA THR A 24 -20.96 -5.45 -5.84
C THR A 24 -20.05 -4.47 -5.11
N PRO A 25 -18.81 -4.24 -5.61
CA PRO A 25 -17.92 -3.25 -5.03
C PRO A 25 -18.58 -1.86 -4.95
N ARG A 26 -18.38 -1.18 -3.82
CA ARG A 26 -18.87 0.19 -3.62
C ARG A 26 -17.87 1.19 -4.15
N PHE A 27 -18.38 2.21 -4.86
CA PHE A 27 -17.58 3.32 -5.35
C PHE A 27 -17.82 4.52 -4.42
N PHE A 28 -16.78 4.95 -3.74
CA PHE A 28 -16.82 6.08 -2.82
C PHE A 28 -16.52 7.39 -3.56
N THR A 29 -17.21 8.46 -3.19
CA THR A 29 -17.08 9.78 -3.81
C THR A 29 -16.47 10.82 -2.89
N ARG A 30 -16.59 10.66 -1.58
CA ARG A 30 -16.02 11.57 -0.59
C ARG A 30 -15.83 10.90 0.76
N GLY A 31 -14.98 11.49 1.59
CA GLY A 31 -14.80 11.12 2.99
C GLY A 31 -14.61 12.36 3.86
N SER A 32 -15.00 12.28 5.14
CA SER A 32 -14.76 13.32 6.14
C SER A 32 -14.73 12.71 7.53
N GLY A 33 -13.68 12.95 8.28
CA GLY A 33 -13.48 12.33 9.59
C GLY A 33 -13.57 10.80 9.53
N ALA A 34 -14.44 10.22 10.32
CA ALA A 34 -14.66 8.77 10.37
C ALA A 34 -15.62 8.23 9.29
N TYR A 35 -16.15 9.08 8.42
CA TYR A 35 -17.19 8.69 7.47
C TYR A 35 -16.72 8.74 6.02
N ALA A 36 -17.25 7.81 5.21
CA ALA A 36 -17.12 7.80 3.76
C ALA A 36 -18.52 7.67 3.12
N TRP A 37 -18.71 8.26 1.94
CA TRP A 37 -19.99 8.22 1.20
C TRP A 37 -19.76 7.58 -0.16
N ASP A 38 -20.64 6.64 -0.50
CA ASP A 38 -20.64 6.02 -1.82
C ASP A 38 -21.29 6.92 -2.90
N ALA A 39 -21.25 6.42 -4.13
CA ALA A 39 -21.82 7.12 -5.29
C ALA A 39 -23.36 7.28 -5.23
N ASP A 40 -24.03 6.46 -4.41
CA ASP A 40 -25.47 6.54 -4.16
C ASP A 40 -25.79 7.52 -3.00
N GLY A 41 -24.77 8.14 -2.41
CA GLY A 41 -24.90 9.10 -1.30
C GLY A 41 -25.04 8.47 0.07
N LYS A 42 -24.94 7.15 0.19
CA LYS A 42 -25.04 6.45 1.46
C LYS A 42 -23.77 6.63 2.27
N ALA A 43 -23.92 6.99 3.55
CA ALA A 43 -22.83 7.14 4.50
C ALA A 43 -22.47 5.81 5.17
N TYR A 44 -21.17 5.62 5.40
CA TYR A 44 -20.60 4.48 6.13
C TYR A 44 -19.58 4.98 7.14
N ILE A 45 -19.51 4.34 8.30
CA ILE A 45 -18.38 4.51 9.20
C ILE A 45 -17.21 3.70 8.62
N ASP A 46 -16.07 4.36 8.41
CA ASP A 46 -14.88 3.71 7.85
C ASP A 46 -14.00 3.13 8.96
N TYR A 47 -14.14 1.83 9.17
CA TYR A 47 -13.26 1.06 10.06
C TYR A 47 -12.00 0.53 9.36
N VAL A 48 -11.85 0.76 8.07
CA VAL A 48 -10.70 0.28 7.29
C VAL A 48 -9.54 1.28 7.32
N GLY A 49 -9.84 2.59 7.31
CA GLY A 49 -8.85 3.65 7.38
C GLY A 49 -7.74 3.53 6.34
N SER A 50 -8.10 3.21 5.08
CA SER A 50 -7.15 2.95 3.98
C SER A 50 -6.09 1.88 4.31
N TRP A 51 -6.45 0.86 5.08
CA TRP A 51 -5.56 -0.22 5.55
C TRP A 51 -4.45 0.25 6.50
N GLY A 52 -4.74 1.27 7.32
CA GLY A 52 -3.90 1.75 8.41
C GLY A 52 -3.39 3.19 8.32
N PRO A 53 -3.07 3.76 7.15
CA PRO A 53 -2.45 5.10 7.10
C PRO A 53 -3.39 6.26 7.47
N LEU A 54 -4.71 6.06 7.44
CA LEU A 54 -5.68 7.14 7.64
C LEU A 54 -6.00 7.40 9.13
N ILE A 55 -4.98 7.53 9.95
CA ILE A 55 -5.10 7.66 11.43
C ILE A 55 -5.81 8.94 11.89
N LEU A 56 -5.80 9.99 11.08
CA LEU A 56 -6.47 11.27 11.35
C LEU A 56 -7.90 11.33 10.76
N GLY A 57 -8.34 10.25 10.12
CA GLY A 57 -9.59 10.23 9.37
C GLY A 57 -9.48 10.90 7.99
N HIS A 58 -10.60 10.91 7.29
CA HIS A 58 -10.69 11.48 5.96
C HIS A 58 -10.66 13.01 5.98
N ALA A 59 -9.98 13.58 5.00
CA ALA A 59 -9.95 15.03 4.72
C ALA A 59 -9.64 15.87 5.97
N TYR A 60 -8.62 15.47 6.75
CA TYR A 60 -8.20 16.21 7.93
C TYR A 60 -7.78 17.65 7.52
N PRO A 61 -8.35 18.71 8.13
CA PRO A 61 -8.22 20.08 7.61
C PRO A 61 -6.79 20.56 7.42
N ASP A 62 -5.90 20.34 8.40
CA ASP A 62 -4.52 20.80 8.33
C ASP A 62 -3.72 20.08 7.22
N VAL A 63 -4.00 18.78 7.01
CA VAL A 63 -3.39 18.01 5.92
C VAL A 63 -3.87 18.53 4.57
N ILE A 64 -5.17 18.79 4.43
CA ILE A 64 -5.73 19.35 3.18
C ILE A 64 -5.11 20.72 2.89
N ALA A 65 -5.02 21.61 3.88
CA ALA A 65 -4.41 22.92 3.71
C ALA A 65 -2.94 22.83 3.27
N ALA A 66 -2.15 21.98 3.93
CA ALA A 66 -0.73 21.77 3.58
C ALA A 66 -0.55 21.19 2.16
N VAL A 67 -1.43 20.26 1.75
CA VAL A 67 -1.42 19.71 0.38
C VAL A 67 -1.79 20.78 -0.65
N GLN A 68 -2.84 21.57 -0.39
CA GLN A 68 -3.25 22.66 -1.26
C GLN A 68 -2.14 23.70 -1.47
N GLU A 69 -1.42 24.06 -0.41
CA GLU A 69 -0.26 24.93 -0.51
C GLU A 69 0.85 24.29 -1.36
N ALA A 70 1.21 23.03 -1.07
CA ALA A 70 2.28 22.33 -1.77
C ALA A 70 2.00 22.18 -3.28
N VAL A 71 0.76 21.92 -3.67
CA VAL A 71 0.35 21.79 -5.08
C VAL A 71 0.65 23.04 -5.89
N THR A 72 0.54 24.24 -5.30
CA THR A 72 0.85 25.51 -5.99
C THR A 72 2.32 25.68 -6.34
N GLN A 73 3.21 24.93 -5.66
CA GLN A 73 4.66 24.99 -5.86
C GLN A 73 5.19 23.91 -6.81
N GLY A 74 4.33 22.98 -7.23
CA GLY A 74 4.66 21.85 -8.08
C GLY A 74 4.71 20.51 -7.32
N LEU A 75 4.45 19.42 -8.04
CA LEU A 75 4.30 18.08 -7.45
C LEU A 75 5.46 17.13 -7.77
N SER A 76 6.32 17.47 -8.74
CA SER A 76 7.43 16.61 -9.15
C SER A 76 8.51 17.43 -9.84
N PHE A 77 9.75 17.26 -9.40
CA PHE A 77 10.88 18.06 -9.91
C PHE A 77 11.97 17.21 -10.58
N GLY A 78 11.95 15.88 -10.40
CA GLY A 78 13.06 15.02 -10.81
C GLY A 78 14.38 15.37 -10.12
N ALA A 79 14.32 16.04 -8.96
CA ALA A 79 15.44 16.55 -8.17
C ALA A 79 15.11 16.45 -6.67
N PRO A 80 16.14 16.49 -5.78
CA PRO A 80 15.92 16.51 -4.34
C PRO A 80 15.11 17.74 -3.88
N THR A 81 14.32 17.58 -2.83
CA THR A 81 13.52 18.64 -2.23
C THR A 81 13.80 18.78 -0.74
N ALA A 82 13.63 20.00 -0.19
CA ALA A 82 13.79 20.23 1.24
C ALA A 82 12.78 19.39 2.06
N ARG A 83 11.56 19.19 1.56
CA ARG A 83 10.53 18.41 2.24
C ARG A 83 10.90 16.93 2.43
N GLU A 84 11.69 16.35 1.51
CA GLU A 84 12.22 14.99 1.68
C GLU A 84 13.21 14.93 2.85
N VAL A 85 14.07 15.94 2.99
CA VAL A 85 15.03 16.05 4.09
C VAL A 85 14.30 16.19 5.42
N GLU A 86 13.33 17.12 5.52
CA GLU A 86 12.51 17.34 6.71
C GLU A 86 11.79 16.05 7.16
N LEU A 87 11.21 15.31 6.22
CA LEU A 87 10.56 14.04 6.52
C LEU A 87 11.56 12.97 7.00
N ALA A 88 12.72 12.87 6.34
CA ALA A 88 13.76 11.91 6.73
C ALA A 88 14.30 12.21 8.15
N GLU A 89 14.56 13.47 8.46
CA GLU A 89 14.99 13.90 9.81
C GLU A 89 13.94 13.60 10.86
N LEU A 90 12.66 13.86 10.55
CA LEU A 90 11.56 13.53 11.45
C LEU A 90 11.48 12.04 11.74
N LEU A 91 11.64 11.20 10.73
CA LEU A 91 11.62 9.74 10.87
C LEU A 91 12.81 9.25 11.70
N CYS A 92 14.02 9.72 11.42
CA CYS A 92 15.21 9.37 12.20
C CYS A 92 15.08 9.80 13.68
N LYS A 93 14.46 10.95 13.93
CA LYS A 93 14.20 11.43 15.30
C LYS A 93 13.15 10.59 16.03
N ARG A 94 12.13 10.06 15.33
CA ARG A 94 10.99 9.38 15.93
C ARG A 94 11.16 7.88 16.08
N VAL A 95 11.97 7.26 15.24
CA VAL A 95 12.16 5.80 15.20
C VAL A 95 13.52 5.46 15.81
N PRO A 96 13.56 4.85 17.02
CA PRO A 96 14.83 4.49 17.68
C PRO A 96 15.70 3.58 16.79
N GLY A 97 16.98 3.92 16.68
CA GLY A 97 17.94 3.16 15.89
C GLY A 97 17.91 3.40 14.38
N LEU A 98 17.04 4.29 13.91
CA LEU A 98 17.00 4.67 12.50
C LEU A 98 17.95 5.86 12.27
N GLU A 99 19.06 5.62 11.58
CA GLU A 99 20.11 6.64 11.32
C GLU A 99 19.94 7.30 9.95
N GLN A 100 19.46 6.53 8.97
CA GLN A 100 19.25 6.99 7.59
C GLN A 100 17.96 6.41 7.00
N VAL A 101 17.32 7.16 6.11
CA VAL A 101 16.06 6.78 5.46
C VAL A 101 16.18 6.94 3.96
N ARG A 102 15.65 5.95 3.24
CA ARG A 102 15.36 6.04 1.80
C ARG A 102 13.85 6.02 1.61
N LEU A 103 13.30 7.11 1.07
CA LEU A 103 11.90 7.18 0.69
C LEU A 103 11.66 6.48 -0.64
N VAL A 104 10.52 5.81 -0.76
CA VAL A 104 10.05 5.10 -1.96
C VAL A 104 8.56 5.34 -2.14
N SER A 105 8.00 4.97 -3.29
CA SER A 105 6.62 5.32 -3.65
C SER A 105 5.58 4.30 -3.17
N SER A 106 6.00 3.13 -2.67
CA SER A 106 5.07 2.08 -2.21
C SER A 106 5.69 1.16 -1.16
N GLY A 107 4.83 0.45 -0.40
CA GLY A 107 5.26 -0.59 0.52
C GLY A 107 5.97 -1.76 -0.20
N THR A 108 5.58 -2.07 -1.43
CA THR A 108 6.25 -3.08 -2.26
C THR A 108 7.69 -2.68 -2.56
N GLU A 109 7.93 -1.44 -2.94
CA GLU A 109 9.28 -0.92 -3.18
C GLU A 109 10.11 -0.90 -1.89
N ALA A 110 9.49 -0.55 -0.76
CA ALA A 110 10.15 -0.55 0.54
C ALA A 110 10.61 -1.97 0.93
N THR A 111 9.73 -2.95 0.88
CA THR A 111 10.06 -4.34 1.23
C THR A 111 11.05 -4.97 0.25
N MET A 112 10.89 -4.73 -1.05
CA MET A 112 11.84 -5.17 -2.08
C MET A 112 13.24 -4.60 -1.84
N SER A 113 13.33 -3.32 -1.51
CA SER A 113 14.60 -2.65 -1.22
C SER A 113 15.22 -3.15 0.09
N ALA A 114 14.42 -3.37 1.13
CA ALA A 114 14.86 -3.91 2.41
C ALA A 114 15.44 -5.33 2.25
N ILE A 115 14.79 -6.21 1.48
CA ILE A 115 15.28 -7.55 1.18
C ILE A 115 16.61 -7.48 0.44
N ARG A 116 16.71 -6.63 -0.58
CA ARG A 116 17.96 -6.46 -1.35
C ARG A 116 19.09 -5.97 -0.46
N LEU A 117 18.81 -5.01 0.42
CA LEU A 117 19.78 -4.49 1.38
C LEU A 117 20.22 -5.58 2.36
N ALA A 118 19.29 -6.34 2.94
CA ALA A 118 19.58 -7.42 3.86
C ALA A 118 20.43 -8.51 3.22
N ARG A 119 20.09 -8.94 2.01
CA ARG A 119 20.89 -9.92 1.24
C ARG A 119 22.28 -9.39 0.91
N GLY A 120 22.38 -8.14 0.45
CA GLY A 120 23.68 -7.52 0.12
C GLY A 120 24.59 -7.37 1.33
N PHE A 121 24.03 -7.01 2.48
CA PHE A 121 24.78 -6.83 3.72
C PHE A 121 25.22 -8.16 4.33
N THR A 122 24.36 -9.18 4.32
CA THR A 122 24.64 -10.48 5.00
C THR A 122 25.27 -11.52 4.10
N GLY A 123 25.20 -11.38 2.78
CA GLY A 123 25.57 -12.41 1.80
C GLY A 123 24.63 -13.63 1.80
N ARG A 124 23.46 -13.54 2.46
CA ARG A 124 22.50 -14.64 2.57
C ARG A 124 21.34 -14.44 1.60
N SER A 125 20.82 -15.53 1.00
CA SER A 125 19.69 -15.47 0.06
C SER A 125 18.34 -15.70 0.72
N ARG A 126 18.27 -16.58 1.70
CA ARG A 126 16.99 -17.03 2.31
C ARG A 126 16.35 -16.00 3.20
N ILE A 127 15.00 -15.95 3.13
CA ILE A 127 14.15 -15.06 3.91
C ILE A 127 13.11 -15.88 4.66
N VAL A 128 12.85 -15.51 5.90
CA VAL A 128 11.75 -16.06 6.71
C VAL A 128 10.60 -15.08 6.70
N LYS A 129 9.40 -15.53 6.30
CA LYS A 129 8.16 -14.78 6.42
C LYS A 129 7.07 -15.65 7.05
N PHE A 130 6.10 -15.02 7.70
CA PHE A 130 4.95 -15.73 8.22
C PHE A 130 3.91 -16.01 7.12
N GLU A 131 3.35 -17.23 7.16
CA GLU A 131 2.24 -17.61 6.28
C GLU A 131 1.02 -16.72 6.55
N GLY A 132 0.26 -16.40 5.52
CA GLY A 132 -0.92 -15.55 5.63
C GLY A 132 -0.64 -14.05 5.67
N CYS A 133 0.62 -13.62 5.78
CA CYS A 133 0.97 -12.21 5.84
C CYS A 133 1.30 -11.66 4.45
N TYR A 134 0.72 -10.50 4.12
CA TYR A 134 1.00 -9.76 2.89
C TYR A 134 2.04 -8.67 3.16
N HIS A 135 3.11 -8.67 2.36
CA HIS A 135 4.22 -7.73 2.48
C HIS A 135 4.57 -7.04 1.15
N GLY A 136 3.59 -6.80 0.31
CA GLY A 136 3.78 -6.18 -1.00
C GLY A 136 3.77 -7.18 -2.16
N HIS A 137 3.96 -6.66 -3.36
CA HIS A 137 3.72 -7.36 -4.62
C HIS A 137 5.02 -7.88 -5.29
N ALA A 138 6.12 -7.95 -4.55
CA ALA A 138 7.35 -8.58 -5.04
C ALA A 138 7.23 -10.10 -5.03
N ASP A 139 7.67 -10.78 -6.09
CA ASP A 139 7.51 -12.22 -6.29
C ASP A 139 7.98 -13.05 -5.09
N ALA A 140 9.13 -12.72 -4.52
CA ALA A 140 9.68 -13.39 -3.35
C ALA A 140 8.78 -13.32 -2.10
N LEU A 141 7.83 -12.40 -2.04
CA LEU A 141 6.91 -12.20 -0.93
C LEU A 141 5.49 -12.72 -1.20
N LEU A 142 5.20 -13.19 -2.41
CA LEU A 142 3.88 -13.70 -2.79
C LEU A 142 3.67 -15.18 -2.42
N VAL A 143 4.68 -15.82 -1.84
CA VAL A 143 4.58 -17.18 -1.34
C VAL A 143 3.71 -17.23 -0.10
N LYS A 144 2.62 -18.02 -0.14
CA LYS A 144 1.66 -18.17 0.95
C LYS A 144 1.21 -16.82 1.55
N ALA A 145 1.11 -15.80 0.72
CA ALA A 145 0.64 -14.48 1.11
C ALA A 145 -0.89 -14.52 1.35
N GLY A 146 -1.36 -13.89 2.44
CA GLY A 146 -2.73 -14.02 2.91
C GLY A 146 -3.78 -13.45 1.99
N SER A 147 -3.94 -12.16 1.91
CA SER A 147 -5.16 -11.50 1.46
C SER A 147 -5.57 -11.76 0.00
N GLY A 148 -4.77 -11.40 -0.99
CA GLY A 148 -5.14 -11.50 -2.39
C GLY A 148 -5.13 -12.94 -2.93
N ALA A 149 -4.16 -13.74 -2.51
CA ALA A 149 -4.02 -15.14 -2.94
C ALA A 149 -5.11 -16.05 -2.36
N LEU A 150 -5.51 -15.84 -1.10
CA LEU A 150 -6.62 -16.55 -0.47
C LEU A 150 -7.97 -16.22 -1.12
N THR A 151 -8.17 -14.97 -1.51
CA THR A 151 -9.40 -14.51 -2.18
C THR A 151 -9.62 -15.20 -3.53
N LEU A 152 -8.55 -15.63 -4.19
CA LEU A 152 -8.59 -16.32 -5.48
C LEU A 152 -8.53 -17.85 -5.34
N GLY A 153 -8.48 -18.38 -4.09
CA GLY A 153 -8.43 -19.81 -3.84
C GLY A 153 -7.12 -20.49 -4.29
N ASN A 154 -6.11 -19.73 -4.61
CA ASN A 154 -4.81 -20.25 -5.06
C ASN A 154 -3.73 -19.90 -4.04
N PRO A 155 -3.14 -20.88 -3.33
CA PRO A 155 -2.15 -20.65 -2.27
C PRO A 155 -0.80 -20.13 -2.79
N SER A 156 -0.59 -20.15 -4.10
CA SER A 156 0.57 -19.56 -4.78
C SER A 156 0.09 -18.63 -5.88
N SER A 157 0.70 -17.45 -6.00
CA SER A 157 0.37 -16.51 -7.08
C SER A 157 0.77 -17.09 -8.43
N ALA A 158 -0.20 -17.14 -9.35
CA ALA A 158 0.07 -17.57 -10.72
C ALA A 158 1.13 -16.66 -11.36
N GLY A 159 2.10 -17.25 -12.03
CA GLY A 159 3.19 -16.52 -12.70
C GLY A 159 4.43 -16.26 -11.85
N VAL A 160 4.42 -16.58 -10.56
CA VAL A 160 5.65 -16.54 -9.74
C VAL A 160 6.47 -17.81 -10.02
N PRO A 161 7.73 -17.69 -10.50
CA PRO A 161 8.60 -18.84 -10.73
C PRO A 161 8.90 -19.57 -9.43
N ARG A 162 9.02 -20.91 -9.51
CA ARG A 162 9.30 -21.74 -8.32
C ARG A 162 10.66 -21.41 -7.70
N GLU A 163 11.61 -21.06 -8.52
CA GLU A 163 12.98 -20.69 -8.11
C GLU A 163 12.98 -19.42 -7.25
N THR A 164 12.12 -18.46 -7.59
CA THR A 164 11.95 -17.22 -6.80
C THR A 164 11.33 -17.49 -5.43
N ALA A 165 10.56 -18.56 -5.31
CA ALA A 165 9.88 -18.97 -4.08
C ALA A 165 10.70 -19.95 -3.23
N ALA A 166 11.88 -20.38 -3.70
CA ALA A 166 12.73 -21.36 -3.02
C ALA A 166 13.62 -20.73 -1.93
N ASP A 167 13.91 -19.45 -2.02
CA ASP A 167 14.76 -18.64 -1.14
C ASP A 167 13.95 -17.67 -0.27
#